data_6ed6663035845f6576d6d31729b70ad6
#
_entry.id   6ed6663035845f6576d6d31729b70ad6
#
_cell.length_a   1.000
_cell.length_b   1.000
_cell.length_c   1.000
_cell.angle_alpha   90.00
_cell.angle_beta   90.00
_cell.angle_gamma   90.00
#
_symmetry.space_group_name_H-M   'P 1'
#
loop_
_entity.id
_entity.type
_entity.pdbx_description
1 polymer ?
#
loop_
_entity_poly.entity_id
_entity_poly.type
_entity_poly.pdbx_seq_one_letter_code
_entity_poly.pdbx_strand_id
1 'polypeptide(L)'
;MMLALVDTILMIITLYTWVVIIAALITWVNPDPYNPIVQTLRRLTEPVFDLVRRYIPTNVGGLDLAPVIVLIALFFIKNLLYNLSRGIWF
;
A
#
# COMPACT_ATOMS: atom_id res chain seq x y z
N MET A 1 -8.39 15.35 -20.33
CA MET A 1 -7.97 13.97 -20.51
C MET A 1 -6.88 13.55 -19.51
N MET A 2 -5.86 14.38 -19.32
CA MET A 2 -4.80 14.09 -18.35
C MET A 2 -5.34 14.04 -16.92
N LEU A 3 -6.28 14.92 -16.56
CA LEU A 3 -6.91 14.89 -15.23
C LEU A 3 -7.69 13.62 -15.01
N ALA A 4 -8.37 13.10 -16.05
CA ALA A 4 -9.10 11.84 -15.92
C ALA A 4 -8.13 10.67 -15.68
N LEU A 5 -6.97 10.70 -16.33
CA LEU A 5 -5.94 9.69 -16.14
C LEU A 5 -5.41 9.73 -14.71
N VAL A 6 -5.08 10.92 -14.22
CA VAL A 6 -4.60 11.11 -12.85
C VAL A 6 -5.66 10.66 -11.85
N ASP A 7 -6.91 11.05 -12.06
CA ASP A 7 -8.00 10.65 -11.16
C ASP A 7 -8.15 9.12 -11.11
N THR A 8 -8.02 8.45 -12.25
CA THR A 8 -8.09 7.00 -12.31
C THR A 8 -6.94 6.38 -11.53
N ILE A 9 -5.72 6.89 -11.71
CA ILE A 9 -4.55 6.41 -10.97
C ILE A 9 -4.74 6.62 -9.47
N LEU A 10 -5.24 7.78 -9.07
CA LEU A 10 -5.50 8.07 -7.66
C LEU A 10 -6.54 7.12 -7.08
N MET A 11 -7.56 6.79 -7.86
CA MET A 11 -8.58 5.82 -7.41
C MET A 11 -7.96 4.45 -7.20
N ILE A 12 -7.12 4.00 -8.12
CA ILE A 12 -6.43 2.71 -8.00
C ILE A 12 -5.53 2.70 -6.76
N ILE A 13 -4.78 3.77 -6.55
CA ILE A 13 -3.91 3.89 -5.37
C ILE A 13 -4.75 3.85 -4.09
N THR A 14 -5.89 4.52 -4.08
CA THR A 14 -6.79 4.52 -2.91
C THR A 14 -7.32 3.12 -2.63
N LEU A 15 -7.74 2.40 -3.65
CA LEU A 15 -8.23 1.03 -3.48
C LEU A 15 -7.11 0.12 -2.95
N TYR A 16 -5.92 0.25 -3.51
CA TYR A 16 -4.79 -0.56 -3.05
C TYR A 16 -4.40 -0.21 -1.62
N THR A 17 -4.50 1.08 -1.25
CA THR A 17 -4.25 1.53 0.12
C THR A 17 -5.17 0.80 1.10
N TRP A 18 -6.44 0.67 0.77
CA TRP A 18 -7.39 -0.08 1.61
C TRP A 18 -7.01 -1.54 1.71
N VAL A 19 -6.59 -2.15 0.59
CA VAL A 19 -6.12 -3.54 0.60
C VAL A 19 -4.93 -3.69 1.55
N VAL A 20 -3.98 -2.76 1.50
CA VAL A 20 -2.80 -2.79 2.37
C VAL A 20 -3.20 -2.62 3.84
N ILE A 21 -4.13 -1.70 4.13
CA ILE A 21 -4.61 -1.48 5.50
C ILE A 21 -5.24 -2.76 6.05
N ILE A 22 -6.11 -3.39 5.27
CA ILE A 22 -6.77 -4.62 5.70
C ILE A 22 -5.73 -5.73 5.90
N ALA A 23 -4.79 -5.85 4.97
CA ALA A 23 -3.72 -6.85 5.08
C ALA A 23 -2.86 -6.62 6.34
N ALA A 24 -2.57 -5.35 6.65
CA ALA A 24 -1.79 -5.02 7.85
C ALA A 24 -2.55 -5.42 9.12
N LEU A 25 -3.82 -5.06 9.19
CA LEU A 25 -4.63 -5.41 10.36
C LEU A 25 -4.71 -6.92 10.54
N ILE A 26 -4.92 -7.64 9.46
CA ILE A 26 -4.98 -9.11 9.49
C ILE A 26 -3.64 -9.69 9.96
N THR A 27 -2.53 -9.17 9.44
CA THR A 27 -1.20 -9.66 9.80
C THR A 27 -0.92 -9.43 11.28
N TRP A 28 -1.31 -8.27 11.81
CA TRP A 28 -1.03 -7.93 13.21
C TRP A 28 -1.95 -8.64 14.19
N VAL A 29 -3.16 -8.97 13.77
CA VAL A 29 -4.11 -9.70 14.63
C VAL A 29 -3.82 -11.21 14.63
N ASN A 30 -2.93 -11.66 13.76
CA ASN A 30 -2.52 -13.07 13.65
C ASN A 30 -3.69 -13.99 13.26
N PRO A 31 -4.25 -13.80 12.06
CA PRO A 31 -5.40 -14.56 11.60
C PRO A 31 -5.01 -15.99 11.19
N ASP A 32 -6.04 -16.80 10.94
CA ASP A 32 -5.86 -18.14 10.41
C ASP A 32 -5.22 -18.07 9.02
N PRO A 33 -4.00 -18.62 8.84
CA PRO A 33 -3.34 -18.59 7.54
C PRO A 33 -4.03 -19.43 6.47
N TYR A 34 -4.96 -20.28 6.86
CA TYR A 34 -5.71 -21.12 5.90
C TYR A 34 -6.97 -20.43 5.39
N ASN A 35 -7.29 -19.25 5.90
CA ASN A 35 -8.45 -18.50 5.43
C ASN A 35 -8.21 -18.00 4.00
N PRO A 36 -9.11 -18.32 3.04
CA PRO A 36 -8.91 -17.90 1.64
C PRO A 36 -8.81 -16.38 1.47
N ILE A 37 -9.53 -15.62 2.29
CA ILE A 37 -9.48 -14.16 2.23
C ILE A 37 -8.09 -13.66 2.63
N VAL A 38 -7.53 -14.23 3.70
CA VAL A 38 -6.18 -13.88 4.16
C VAL A 38 -5.15 -14.23 3.09
N GLN A 39 -5.26 -15.39 2.47
CA GLN A 39 -4.35 -15.80 1.41
C GLN A 39 -4.42 -14.88 0.21
N THR A 40 -5.63 -14.48 -0.18
CA THR A 40 -5.82 -13.56 -1.30
C THR A 40 -5.18 -12.20 -1.01
N LEU A 41 -5.41 -11.66 0.18
CA LEU A 41 -4.81 -10.38 0.58
C LEU A 41 -3.29 -10.46 0.58
N ARG A 42 -2.73 -11.56 1.08
CA ARG A 42 -1.29 -11.75 1.09
C ARG A 42 -0.72 -11.81 -0.32
N ARG A 43 -1.38 -12.49 -1.23
CA ARG A 43 -0.94 -12.58 -2.62
C ARG A 43 -0.90 -11.21 -3.29
N LEU A 44 -1.83 -10.34 -2.93
CA LEU A 44 -1.89 -8.99 -3.49
C LEU A 44 -0.85 -8.06 -2.89
N THR A 45 -0.43 -8.29 -1.65
CA THR A 45 0.43 -7.36 -0.93
C THR A 45 1.87 -7.86 -0.74
N GLU A 46 2.08 -9.17 -0.68
CA GLU A 46 3.41 -9.73 -0.40
C GLU A 46 4.49 -9.29 -1.39
N PRO A 47 4.24 -9.24 -2.72
CA PRO A 47 5.29 -8.79 -3.63
C PRO A 47 5.80 -7.39 -3.29
N VAL A 48 4.91 -6.49 -2.91
CA VAL A 48 5.26 -5.12 -2.55
C VAL A 48 5.97 -5.11 -1.19
N PHE A 49 5.45 -5.86 -0.22
CA PHE A 49 6.07 -5.95 1.10
C PHE A 49 7.46 -6.56 1.02
N ASP A 50 7.64 -7.59 0.22
CA ASP A 50 8.95 -8.23 0.04
C ASP A 50 9.95 -7.26 -0.57
N LEU A 51 9.52 -6.43 -1.50
CA LEU A 51 10.36 -5.41 -2.10
C LEU A 51 10.84 -4.42 -1.04
N VAL A 52 9.94 -3.99 -0.16
CA VAL A 52 10.28 -3.08 0.94
C VAL A 52 11.25 -3.75 1.91
N ARG A 53 10.98 -5.00 2.28
CA ARG A 53 11.84 -5.74 3.21
C ARG A 53 13.25 -5.94 2.67
N ARG A 54 13.38 -6.00 1.35
CA ARG A 54 14.68 -6.19 0.70
C ARG A 54 15.59 -4.99 0.89
N TYR A 55 15.02 -3.79 0.90
CA TYR A 55 15.79 -2.55 0.98
C TYR A 55 15.81 -1.93 2.36
N ILE A 56 14.80 -2.20 3.17
CA ILE A 56 14.64 -1.55 4.47
C ILE A 56 14.37 -2.62 5.53
N PRO A 57 15.14 -2.65 6.65
CA PRO A 57 14.83 -3.56 7.75
C PRO A 57 13.52 -3.13 8.43
N THR A 58 12.47 -3.94 8.25
CA THR A 58 11.14 -3.61 8.74
C THR A 58 10.75 -4.37 9.99
N ASN A 59 11.48 -5.42 10.33
CA ASN A 59 11.16 -6.24 11.49
C ASN A 59 11.76 -5.62 12.75
N VAL A 60 10.93 -4.98 13.57
CA VAL A 60 11.33 -4.32 14.80
C VAL A 60 10.55 -4.94 15.95
N GLY A 61 11.28 -5.54 16.90
CA GLY A 61 10.65 -6.12 18.08
C GLY A 61 9.63 -7.22 17.79
N GLY A 62 9.82 -7.95 16.68
CA GLY A 62 8.89 -9.00 16.28
C GLY A 62 7.70 -8.49 15.50
N LEU A 63 7.57 -7.18 15.32
CA LEU A 63 6.49 -6.57 14.55
C LEU A 63 7.00 -6.20 13.17
N ASP A 64 6.28 -6.62 12.13
CA ASP A 64 6.62 -6.30 10.74
C ASP A 64 6.02 -4.94 10.38
N LEU A 65 6.87 -3.98 10.11
CA LEU A 65 6.46 -2.63 9.74
C LEU A 65 6.39 -2.41 8.24
N ALA A 66 6.59 -3.46 7.42
CA ALA A 66 6.50 -3.33 5.97
C ALA A 66 5.18 -2.69 5.52
N PRO A 67 4.01 -3.08 6.05
CA PRO A 67 2.76 -2.42 5.67
C PRO A 67 2.75 -0.93 5.97
N VAL A 68 3.33 -0.52 7.09
CA VAL A 68 3.40 0.91 7.45
C VAL A 68 4.23 1.69 6.43
N ILE A 69 5.38 1.13 6.05
CA ILE A 69 6.25 1.77 5.06
C ILE A 69 5.55 1.87 3.71
N VAL A 70 4.85 0.82 3.31
CA VAL A 70 4.10 0.83 2.05
C VAL A 70 3.00 1.89 2.09
N LEU A 71 2.30 2.01 3.22
CA LEU A 71 1.26 3.03 3.37
C LEU A 71 1.83 4.45 3.25
N ILE A 72 2.97 4.69 3.89
CA ILE A 72 3.63 6.00 3.79
C ILE A 72 4.03 6.28 2.35
N ALA A 73 4.58 5.29 1.66
CA ALA A 73 4.95 5.44 0.26
C ALA A 73 3.74 5.72 -0.62
N LEU A 74 2.64 5.02 -0.39
CA LEU A 74 1.41 5.22 -1.15
C LEU A 74 0.83 6.62 -0.92
N PHE A 75 0.82 7.09 0.32
CA PHE A 75 0.36 8.45 0.62
C PHE A 75 1.25 9.48 -0.04
N PHE A 76 2.56 9.27 -0.02
CA PHE A 76 3.49 10.19 -0.68
C PHE A 76 3.25 10.24 -2.17
N ILE A 77 3.11 9.08 -2.82
CA ILE A 77 2.86 9.01 -4.25
C ILE A 77 1.53 9.67 -4.59
N LYS A 78 0.51 9.42 -3.79
CA LYS A 78 -0.81 9.99 -4.01
C LYS A 78 -0.76 11.52 -3.92
N ASN A 79 -0.10 12.05 -2.88
CA ASN A 79 0.03 13.48 -2.71
C ASN A 79 0.86 14.11 -3.83
N LEU A 80 1.92 13.42 -4.24
CA LEU A 80 2.76 13.91 -5.33
C LEU A 80 1.97 14.02 -6.64
N LEU A 81 1.21 12.98 -6.97
CA LEU A 81 0.38 12.98 -8.16
C LEU A 81 -0.69 14.07 -8.10
N TYR A 82 -1.33 14.21 -6.94
CA TYR A 82 -2.35 15.21 -6.75
C TYR A 82 -1.77 16.64 -6.94
N ASN A 83 -0.63 16.90 -6.32
CA ASN A 83 0.01 18.20 -6.42
C ASN A 83 0.52 18.47 -7.83
N LEU A 84 1.08 17.46 -8.49
CA LEU A 84 1.54 17.62 -9.86
C LEU A 84 0.39 17.94 -10.81
N SER A 85 -0.76 17.27 -10.63
CA SER A 85 -1.91 17.50 -11.50
C SER A 85 -2.49 18.88 -11.32
N ARG A 86 -2.33 19.48 -10.14
CA ARG A 86 -2.81 20.83 -9.87
C ARG A 86 -1.73 21.87 -10.11
N GLY A 87 -0.49 21.55 -9.78
CA GLY A 87 0.61 22.50 -9.80
C GLY A 87 1.16 22.76 -11.19
N ILE A 88 1.07 21.78 -12.08
CA ILE A 88 1.61 21.92 -13.43
C ILE A 88 0.85 22.97 -14.25
N TRP A 89 -0.40 23.21 -13.86
CA TRP A 89 -1.32 23.99 -14.67
C TRP A 89 -1.48 25.43 -14.24
N PHE A 90 -0.75 25.90 -13.25
CA PHE A 90 -0.79 27.33 -12.91
C PHE A 90 0.27 28.13 -13.60
#